data_00b3a2cd47d599a914eae51e23c6ba20
#
_entry.id   00b3a2cd47d599a914eae51e23c6ba20
#
_cell.length_a   1.000
_cell.length_b   1.000
_cell.length_c   1.000
_cell.angle_alpha   90.00
_cell.angle_beta   90.00
_cell.angle_gamma   90.00
#
_symmetry.space_group_name_H-M   'P 1'
#
loop_
_entity.id
_entity.type
_entity.pdbx_description
1 polymer ?
#
loop_
_entity_poly.entity_id
_entity_poly.type
_entity_poly.pdbx_seq_one_letter_code
_entity_poly.pdbx_strand_id
1 'polypeptide(L)'
;MRTVLGVASYLCVLAMTVVSAGTASANPDELPVQVSALPDLMLNAQEVSSVMGANLYVSGDGEALATMGVDRPDCGSVIVASAESYDRSNYLAGRYREFLDAPGWLKMADQSMTIFPEWADATDFALGEADRWRACENQRVTSLLPQPDGSTRREWVQLRKIVQVQEVLVVGYTWPTDFGGVIYCQHALAPLRNVAIDVRACAERDGSRALDLILGLLPRVARA
;
A
#
# COMPACT_ATOMS: atom_id res chain seq x y z
N MET A 1 -23.44 -67.54 28.77
CA MET A 1 -23.27 -66.92 27.44
C MET A 1 -22.85 -65.45 27.63
N ARG A 2 -21.58 -65.16 27.40
CA ARG A 2 -21.06 -63.77 27.46
C ARG A 2 -20.68 -63.35 26.06
N THR A 3 -21.38 -62.35 25.52
CA THR A 3 -21.12 -61.77 24.20
C THR A 3 -20.11 -60.63 24.35
N VAL A 4 -18.94 -60.73 23.69
CA VAL A 4 -17.89 -59.73 23.63
C VAL A 4 -18.19 -58.88 22.40
N LEU A 5 -18.51 -57.58 22.60
CA LEU A 5 -18.55 -56.59 21.51
C LEU A 5 -17.16 -56.02 21.26
N GLY A 6 -16.65 -56.26 20.06
CA GLY A 6 -15.38 -55.66 19.59
C GLY A 6 -15.63 -54.25 19.10
N VAL A 7 -14.91 -53.29 19.66
CA VAL A 7 -14.85 -51.89 19.19
C VAL A 7 -13.76 -51.76 18.15
N ALA A 8 -14.12 -51.49 16.91
CA ALA A 8 -13.20 -51.17 15.84
C ALA A 8 -12.84 -49.68 15.88
N SER A 9 -11.61 -49.37 16.26
CA SER A 9 -11.09 -47.99 16.21
C SER A 9 -10.64 -47.66 14.77
N TYR A 10 -11.36 -46.76 14.12
CA TYR A 10 -10.94 -46.17 12.86
C TYR A 10 -9.94 -45.05 13.14
N LEU A 11 -8.68 -45.24 12.85
CA LEU A 11 -7.65 -44.18 12.79
C LEU A 11 -7.83 -43.39 11.49
N CYS A 12 -8.43 -42.20 11.58
CA CYS A 12 -8.43 -41.23 10.50
C CYS A 12 -7.05 -40.55 10.45
N VAL A 13 -6.21 -40.93 9.50
CA VAL A 13 -4.95 -40.24 9.20
C VAL A 13 -5.30 -39.01 8.37
N LEU A 14 -5.32 -37.84 9.00
CA LEU A 14 -5.40 -36.52 8.33
C LEU A 14 -4.03 -36.26 7.67
N ALA A 15 -3.96 -36.44 6.37
CA ALA A 15 -2.82 -35.98 5.57
C ALA A 15 -2.88 -34.42 5.51
N MET A 16 -2.07 -33.76 6.32
CA MET A 16 -1.82 -32.32 6.18
C MET A 16 -0.97 -32.10 4.94
N THR A 17 -1.57 -31.66 3.85
CA THR A 17 -0.84 -31.11 2.71
C THR A 17 -0.28 -29.76 3.14
N VAL A 18 1.00 -29.69 3.41
CA VAL A 18 1.75 -28.43 3.57
C VAL A 18 1.80 -27.79 2.18
N VAL A 19 0.94 -26.82 1.96
CA VAL A 19 1.05 -25.91 0.82
C VAL A 19 2.26 -25.04 1.12
N SER A 20 3.40 -25.36 0.53
CA SER A 20 4.56 -24.48 0.52
C SER A 20 4.15 -23.23 -0.26
N ALA A 21 3.93 -22.12 0.45
CA ALA A 21 3.86 -20.82 -0.16
C ALA A 21 5.23 -20.56 -0.81
N GLY A 22 5.27 -20.68 -2.13
CA GLY A 22 6.46 -20.33 -2.90
C GLY A 22 6.72 -18.84 -2.67
N THR A 23 7.84 -18.51 -2.03
CA THR A 23 8.39 -17.17 -2.09
C THR A 23 8.58 -16.85 -3.57
N ALA A 24 7.92 -15.82 -4.06
CA ALA A 24 8.17 -15.29 -5.40
C ALA A 24 9.58 -14.70 -5.38
N SER A 25 10.58 -15.55 -5.55
CA SER A 25 11.95 -15.10 -5.79
C SER A 25 11.92 -14.38 -7.13
N ALA A 26 12.22 -13.08 -7.12
CA ALA A 26 12.46 -12.34 -8.34
C ALA A 26 13.50 -13.11 -9.15
N ASN A 27 13.17 -13.46 -10.39
CA ASN A 27 14.09 -14.17 -11.27
C ASN A 27 15.13 -13.14 -11.76
N PRO A 28 16.42 -13.27 -11.42
CA PRO A 28 17.45 -12.33 -11.82
C PRO A 28 17.64 -12.24 -13.36
N ASP A 29 17.04 -13.17 -14.12
CA ASP A 29 17.06 -13.15 -15.58
C ASP A 29 15.90 -12.33 -16.19
N GLU A 30 14.98 -11.79 -15.39
CA GLU A 30 13.94 -10.89 -15.89
C GLU A 30 14.49 -9.51 -16.17
N LEU A 31 14.23 -8.98 -17.38
CA LEU A 31 14.63 -7.63 -17.75
C LEU A 31 13.97 -6.60 -16.83
N PRO A 32 14.67 -5.51 -16.45
CA PRO A 32 14.09 -4.48 -15.60
C PRO A 32 12.93 -3.78 -16.31
N VAL A 33 11.91 -3.42 -15.53
CA VAL A 33 10.79 -2.60 -16.00
C VAL A 33 11.33 -1.23 -16.43
N GLN A 34 10.90 -0.79 -17.61
CA GLN A 34 11.35 0.47 -18.18
C GLN A 34 10.50 1.65 -17.68
N VAL A 35 11.09 2.83 -17.52
CA VAL A 35 10.40 4.06 -17.08
C VAL A 35 9.18 4.36 -17.96
N SER A 36 9.30 4.16 -19.27
CA SER A 36 8.22 4.39 -20.23
C SER A 36 6.99 3.51 -20.04
N ALA A 37 7.11 2.39 -19.34
CA ALA A 37 6.00 1.48 -19.05
C ALA A 37 5.12 1.96 -17.89
N LEU A 38 5.62 2.83 -17.00
CA LEU A 38 4.92 3.24 -15.77
C LEU A 38 3.47 3.68 -15.99
N PRO A 39 3.14 4.55 -16.97
CA PRO A 39 1.76 5.01 -17.16
C PRO A 39 0.76 3.88 -17.44
N ASP A 40 1.20 2.85 -18.19
CA ASP A 40 0.37 1.73 -18.64
C ASP A 40 0.20 0.65 -17.56
N LEU A 41 1.11 0.61 -16.59
CA LEU A 41 1.03 -0.32 -15.46
C LEU A 41 0.03 0.13 -14.39
N MET A 42 -0.24 1.44 -14.30
CA MET A 42 -1.14 1.99 -13.28
C MET A 42 -2.61 1.63 -13.56
N LEU A 43 -3.38 1.46 -12.50
CA LEU A 43 -4.83 1.29 -12.60
C LEU A 43 -5.48 2.59 -13.13
N ASN A 44 -6.53 2.43 -13.92
CA ASN A 44 -7.35 3.54 -14.40
C ASN A 44 -8.49 3.85 -13.41
N ALA A 45 -9.22 4.94 -13.66
CA ALA A 45 -10.31 5.40 -12.78
C ALA A 45 -11.44 4.36 -12.61
N GLN A 46 -11.77 3.60 -13.65
CA GLN A 46 -12.81 2.57 -13.57
C GLN A 46 -12.40 1.40 -12.67
N GLU A 47 -11.16 0.97 -12.76
CA GLU A 47 -10.62 -0.13 -11.95
C GLU A 47 -10.54 0.26 -10.48
N VAL A 48 -10.02 1.48 -10.20
CA VAL A 48 -9.97 2.01 -8.83
C VAL A 48 -11.39 2.21 -8.29
N SER A 49 -12.31 2.75 -9.07
CA SER A 49 -13.73 2.92 -8.69
C SER A 49 -14.39 1.60 -8.29
N SER A 50 -14.07 0.53 -9.01
CA SER A 50 -14.60 -0.82 -8.71
C SER A 50 -14.17 -1.31 -7.32
N VAL A 51 -12.89 -1.14 -6.96
CA VAL A 51 -12.35 -1.51 -5.65
C VAL A 51 -12.89 -0.59 -4.54
N MET A 52 -12.95 0.71 -4.82
CA MET A 52 -13.40 1.71 -3.85
C MET A 52 -14.91 1.71 -3.63
N GLY A 53 -15.69 1.06 -4.50
CA GLY A 53 -17.15 1.07 -4.45
C GLY A 53 -17.74 2.49 -4.58
N ALA A 54 -17.15 3.32 -5.45
CA ALA A 54 -17.56 4.69 -5.71
C ALA A 54 -17.10 5.11 -7.10
N ASN A 55 -17.75 6.12 -7.66
CA ASN A 55 -17.32 6.72 -8.93
C ASN A 55 -16.21 7.73 -8.66
N LEU A 56 -14.98 7.35 -8.97
CA LEU A 56 -13.79 8.18 -8.78
C LEU A 56 -13.31 8.71 -10.13
N TYR A 57 -12.79 9.92 -10.14
CA TYR A 57 -12.11 10.51 -11.29
C TYR A 57 -10.63 10.78 -10.96
N VAL A 58 -9.80 10.86 -11.97
CA VAL A 58 -8.39 11.23 -11.82
C VAL A 58 -8.32 12.73 -11.48
N SER A 59 -7.82 13.04 -10.29
CA SER A 59 -7.62 14.41 -9.80
C SER A 59 -6.19 14.91 -10.01
N GLY A 60 -5.23 13.98 -10.06
CA GLY A 60 -3.82 14.26 -10.31
C GLY A 60 -3.15 13.10 -11.05
N ASP A 61 -2.26 13.41 -11.98
CA ASP A 61 -1.41 12.43 -12.70
C ASP A 61 -0.11 13.12 -13.09
N GLY A 62 1.03 12.57 -12.68
CA GLY A 62 2.33 13.19 -12.93
C GLY A 62 3.51 12.32 -12.51
N GLU A 63 4.70 12.87 -12.72
CA GLU A 63 5.97 12.22 -12.36
C GLU A 63 6.44 12.58 -10.94
N ALA A 64 5.93 13.67 -10.39
CA ALA A 64 6.25 14.09 -9.04
C ALA A 64 5.49 13.25 -8.01
N LEU A 65 6.22 12.70 -7.05
CA LEU A 65 5.62 12.02 -5.90
C LEU A 65 4.99 13.04 -4.93
N ALA A 66 4.04 12.59 -4.13
CA ALA A 66 3.40 13.43 -3.15
C ALA A 66 4.38 13.93 -2.08
N THR A 67 4.19 15.16 -1.61
CA THR A 67 4.87 15.68 -0.42
C THR A 67 3.86 15.90 0.69
N MET A 68 4.19 15.48 1.90
CA MET A 68 3.32 15.70 3.05
C MET A 68 4.15 16.14 4.25
N GLY A 69 3.98 17.38 4.66
CA GLY A 69 4.57 17.86 5.90
C GLY A 69 3.96 17.13 7.10
N VAL A 70 4.81 16.65 8.00
CA VAL A 70 4.40 16.06 9.27
C VAL A 70 5.31 16.55 10.40
N ASP A 71 4.80 16.56 11.63
CA ASP A 71 5.57 16.92 12.81
C ASP A 71 6.68 15.91 13.16
N ARG A 72 6.56 14.70 12.60
CA ARG A 72 7.54 13.61 12.68
C ARG A 72 7.94 13.17 11.27
N PRO A 73 8.98 13.78 10.68
CA PRO A 73 9.38 13.52 9.30
C PRO A 73 9.72 12.04 9.02
N ASP A 74 10.18 11.30 10.03
CA ASP A 74 10.44 9.86 9.97
C ASP A 74 9.17 9.01 9.75
N CYS A 75 7.99 9.56 10.08
CA CYS A 75 6.69 8.90 9.92
C CYS A 75 5.87 9.38 8.70
N GLY A 76 6.38 10.31 7.91
CA GLY A 76 5.65 10.83 6.74
C GLY A 76 5.32 9.77 5.71
N SER A 77 6.26 8.88 5.43
CA SER A 77 6.10 7.80 4.47
C SER A 77 5.10 6.72 4.89
N VAL A 78 4.70 6.69 6.17
CA VAL A 78 3.65 5.77 6.64
C VAL A 78 2.26 6.21 6.16
N ILE A 79 2.09 7.51 5.87
CA ILE A 79 0.79 8.10 5.54
C ILE A 79 0.57 8.16 4.04
N VAL A 80 1.63 8.38 3.27
CA VAL A 80 1.58 8.55 1.81
C VAL A 80 2.93 8.19 1.19
N ALA A 81 2.95 7.79 -0.09
CA ALA A 81 4.18 7.70 -0.87
C ALA A 81 4.87 9.08 -0.88
N SER A 82 5.80 9.27 0.02
CA SER A 82 6.42 10.57 0.28
C SER A 82 7.68 10.75 -0.57
N ALA A 83 7.74 11.84 -1.32
CA ALA A 83 8.95 12.21 -2.09
C ALA A 83 10.20 12.19 -1.21
N GLU A 84 10.10 12.67 0.05
CA GLU A 84 11.23 12.70 0.98
C GLU A 84 11.79 11.31 1.32
N SER A 85 10.95 10.25 1.24
CA SER A 85 11.42 8.87 1.42
C SER A 85 12.20 8.39 0.22
N TYR A 86 11.67 8.66 -0.97
CA TYR A 86 12.29 8.24 -2.22
C TYR A 86 13.55 9.04 -2.53
N ASP A 87 13.59 10.34 -2.22
CA ASP A 87 14.78 11.20 -2.41
C ASP A 87 16.01 10.72 -1.63
N ARG A 88 15.82 9.89 -0.62
CA ARG A 88 16.91 9.24 0.12
C ARG A 88 17.37 7.92 -0.49
N SER A 89 16.77 7.52 -1.60
CA SER A 89 17.11 6.32 -2.34
C SER A 89 17.72 6.67 -3.71
N ASN A 90 18.13 5.66 -4.45
CA ASN A 90 18.72 5.80 -5.79
C ASN A 90 17.67 5.58 -6.90
N TYR A 91 16.39 5.88 -6.66
CA TYR A 91 15.37 5.69 -7.67
C TYR A 91 15.63 6.50 -8.95
N LEU A 92 15.20 5.99 -10.09
CA LEU A 92 15.42 6.61 -11.41
C LEU A 92 14.27 7.51 -11.83
N ALA A 93 13.04 7.06 -11.58
CA ALA A 93 11.83 7.77 -11.96
C ALA A 93 10.65 7.30 -11.11
N GLY A 94 9.67 8.16 -10.94
CA GLY A 94 8.40 7.87 -10.29
C GLY A 94 7.21 8.32 -11.11
N ARG A 95 6.07 7.70 -10.89
CA ARG A 95 4.77 8.14 -11.39
C ARG A 95 3.76 8.09 -10.28
N TYR A 96 2.97 9.13 -10.17
CA TYR A 96 1.90 9.28 -9.19
C TYR A 96 0.56 9.55 -9.89
N ARG A 97 -0.52 8.94 -9.38
CA ARG A 97 -1.88 9.18 -9.85
C ARG A 97 -2.84 9.19 -8.67
N GLU A 98 -3.63 10.24 -8.57
CA GLU A 98 -4.62 10.44 -7.50
C GLU A 98 -6.04 10.36 -8.06
N PHE A 99 -6.94 9.82 -7.23
CA PHE A 99 -8.36 9.66 -7.55
C PHE A 99 -9.21 10.18 -6.39
N LEU A 100 -10.24 10.93 -6.72
CA LEU A 100 -11.18 11.49 -5.75
C LEU A 100 -12.63 11.17 -6.18
N ASP A 101 -13.53 11.08 -5.21
CA ASP A 101 -14.96 11.12 -5.47
C ASP A 101 -15.46 12.58 -5.48
N ALA A 102 -16.50 12.85 -6.28
CA ALA A 102 -17.16 14.15 -6.29
C ALA A 102 -18.59 14.02 -5.73
N PRO A 103 -19.08 15.01 -4.97
CA PRO A 103 -18.47 16.25 -4.50
C PRO A 103 -17.94 16.18 -3.05
N GLY A 104 -17.88 15.00 -2.42
CA GLY A 104 -17.68 14.93 -0.96
C GLY A 104 -16.25 14.73 -0.51
N TRP A 105 -15.34 14.26 -1.36
CA TRP A 105 -13.95 13.92 -1.06
C TRP A 105 -13.81 12.95 0.13
N LEU A 106 -14.84 12.11 0.33
CA LEU A 106 -14.88 11.12 1.40
C LEU A 106 -14.20 9.80 1.01
N LYS A 107 -13.98 9.62 -0.30
CA LYS A 107 -13.24 8.50 -0.85
C LYS A 107 -12.14 9.01 -1.75
N MET A 108 -10.94 8.56 -1.45
CA MET A 108 -9.77 8.87 -2.25
C MET A 108 -8.87 7.66 -2.35
N ALA A 109 -8.15 7.58 -3.45
CA ALA A 109 -7.07 6.64 -3.61
C ALA A 109 -5.92 7.33 -4.34
N ASP A 110 -4.71 6.96 -4.02
CA ASP A 110 -3.56 7.28 -4.84
C ASP A 110 -2.69 6.04 -5.02
N GLN A 111 -1.99 6.02 -6.11
CA GLN A 111 -1.00 5.01 -6.45
C GLN A 111 0.24 5.68 -6.97
N SER A 112 1.38 5.20 -6.54
CA SER A 112 2.65 5.54 -7.14
C SER A 112 3.46 4.29 -7.48
N MET A 113 4.24 4.40 -8.51
CA MET A 113 5.22 3.41 -8.91
C MET A 113 6.55 4.09 -9.10
N THR A 114 7.57 3.55 -8.50
CA THR A 114 8.93 4.11 -8.54
C THR A 114 9.89 3.05 -9.04
N ILE A 115 10.66 3.39 -10.08
CA ILE A 115 11.64 2.50 -10.70
C ILE A 115 13.01 2.73 -10.08
N PHE A 116 13.67 1.64 -9.79
CA PHE A 116 15.04 1.57 -9.30
C PHE A 116 15.97 0.99 -10.38
N PRO A 117 17.31 1.22 -10.28
CA PRO A 117 18.28 0.62 -11.19
C PRO A 117 18.16 -0.92 -11.23
N GLU A 118 18.07 -1.54 -10.05
CA GLU A 118 18.08 -2.98 -9.87
C GLU A 118 16.92 -3.43 -8.99
N TRP A 119 16.53 -4.70 -9.09
CA TRP A 119 15.50 -5.30 -8.24
C TRP A 119 15.90 -5.27 -6.75
N ALA A 120 17.19 -5.41 -6.46
CA ALA A 120 17.69 -5.35 -5.10
C ALA A 120 17.46 -3.99 -4.46
N ASP A 121 17.65 -2.90 -5.22
CA ASP A 121 17.43 -1.53 -4.74
C ASP A 121 15.96 -1.30 -4.34
N ALA A 122 15.00 -1.79 -5.14
CA ALA A 122 13.57 -1.70 -4.80
C ALA A 122 13.23 -2.51 -3.54
N THR A 123 13.84 -3.68 -3.39
CA THR A 123 13.67 -4.54 -2.22
C THR A 123 14.28 -3.88 -0.97
N ASP A 124 15.49 -3.39 -1.06
CA ASP A 124 16.18 -2.71 0.05
C ASP A 124 15.44 -1.44 0.47
N PHE A 125 14.90 -0.68 -0.48
CA PHE A 125 14.02 0.44 -0.20
C PHE A 125 12.81 0.00 0.62
N ALA A 126 12.07 -1.03 0.17
CA ALA A 126 10.87 -1.50 0.86
C ALA A 126 11.18 -2.06 2.26
N LEU A 127 12.31 -2.75 2.45
CA LEU A 127 12.76 -3.22 3.75
C LEU A 127 13.10 -2.05 4.68
N GLY A 128 13.79 -1.03 4.17
CA GLY A 128 14.08 0.19 4.92
C GLY A 128 12.81 0.95 5.32
N GLU A 129 11.80 0.99 4.44
CA GLU A 129 10.49 1.57 4.77
C GLU A 129 9.77 0.72 5.83
N ALA A 130 9.84 -0.60 5.74
CA ALA A 130 9.22 -1.48 6.75
C ALA A 130 9.74 -1.21 8.16
N ASP A 131 11.04 -0.95 8.31
CA ASP A 131 11.63 -0.62 9.61
C ASP A 131 11.20 0.77 10.08
N ARG A 132 11.17 1.77 9.18
CA ARG A 132 10.66 3.12 9.49
C ARG A 132 9.18 3.08 9.89
N TRP A 133 8.35 2.37 9.15
CA TRP A 133 6.92 2.25 9.44
C TRP A 133 6.70 1.60 10.82
N ARG A 134 7.42 0.51 11.14
CA ARG A 134 7.32 -0.15 12.45
C ARG A 134 7.70 0.78 13.60
N ALA A 135 8.67 1.67 13.41
CA ALA A 135 9.03 2.67 14.42
C ALA A 135 7.91 3.70 14.69
N CYS A 136 6.96 3.84 13.75
CA CYS A 136 5.81 4.74 13.87
C CYS A 136 4.50 4.03 14.28
N GLU A 137 4.56 2.72 14.51
CA GLU A 137 3.40 1.88 14.81
C GLU A 137 2.63 2.37 16.04
N ASN A 138 1.29 2.39 15.94
CA ASN A 138 0.37 2.80 17.03
C ASN A 138 0.57 4.24 17.52
N GLN A 139 1.27 5.08 16.78
CA GLN A 139 1.55 6.46 17.17
C GLN A 139 0.56 7.44 16.55
N ARG A 140 0.48 8.62 17.15
CA ARG A 140 -0.19 9.77 16.58
C ARG A 140 0.85 10.66 15.91
N VAL A 141 0.58 11.05 14.69
CA VAL A 141 1.40 11.95 13.88
C VAL A 141 0.54 13.14 13.47
N THR A 142 1.09 14.35 13.48
CA THR A 142 0.37 15.55 13.04
C THR A 142 0.76 15.86 11.60
N SER A 143 -0.22 15.80 10.71
CA SER A 143 -0.08 16.29 9.34
C SER A 143 -0.11 17.82 9.32
N LEU A 144 0.76 18.41 8.53
CA LEU A 144 0.95 19.85 8.36
C LEU A 144 0.51 20.23 6.93
N LEU A 145 -0.73 20.69 6.79
CA LEU A 145 -1.37 21.00 5.52
C LEU A 145 -1.28 22.49 5.21
N PRO A 146 -0.44 22.92 4.25
CA PRO A 146 -0.41 24.31 3.82
C PRO A 146 -1.78 24.76 3.32
N GLN A 147 -2.21 25.96 3.71
CA GLN A 147 -3.47 26.55 3.27
C GLN A 147 -3.21 27.68 2.27
N PRO A 148 -4.17 27.99 1.38
CA PRO A 148 -4.02 29.07 0.39
C PRO A 148 -3.75 30.46 0.99
N ASP A 149 -4.14 30.69 2.24
CA ASP A 149 -3.92 31.95 2.97
C ASP A 149 -2.52 32.02 3.64
N GLY A 150 -1.67 31.02 3.41
CA GLY A 150 -0.33 30.89 3.99
C GLY A 150 -0.31 30.32 5.41
N SER A 151 -1.46 30.02 6.00
CA SER A 151 -1.53 29.29 7.29
C SER A 151 -1.22 27.81 7.11
N THR A 152 -1.01 27.10 8.23
CA THR A 152 -0.82 25.64 8.22
C THR A 152 -1.92 25.01 9.07
N ARG A 153 -2.78 24.23 8.43
CA ARG A 153 -3.75 23.39 9.12
C ARG A 153 -3.03 22.17 9.69
N ARG A 154 -3.31 21.88 10.95
CA ARG A 154 -2.74 20.75 11.66
C ARG A 154 -3.82 19.73 11.93
N GLU A 155 -3.61 18.51 11.44
CA GLU A 155 -4.52 17.39 11.63
C GLU A 155 -3.76 16.20 12.16
N TRP A 156 -4.30 15.57 13.20
CA TRP A 156 -3.70 14.36 13.74
C TRP A 156 -4.11 13.13 12.95
N VAL A 157 -3.18 12.26 12.71
CA VAL A 157 -3.37 10.93 12.11
C VAL A 157 -3.05 9.89 13.16
N GLN A 158 -3.95 8.95 13.41
CA GLN A 158 -3.70 7.85 14.33
C GLN A 158 -3.29 6.62 13.54
N LEU A 159 -2.01 6.28 13.59
CA LEU A 159 -1.45 5.07 12.96
C LEU A 159 -1.86 3.84 13.77
N ARG A 160 -2.10 2.74 13.07
CA ARG A 160 -2.39 1.43 13.65
C ARG A 160 -1.16 0.52 13.56
N LYS A 161 -1.35 -0.74 13.94
CA LYS A 161 -0.36 -1.80 13.78
C LYS A 161 -0.03 -2.00 12.30
N ILE A 162 1.28 -2.15 12.01
CA ILE A 162 1.76 -2.52 10.70
C ILE A 162 1.70 -4.03 10.58
N VAL A 163 1.16 -4.49 9.45
CA VAL A 163 1.07 -5.91 9.13
C VAL A 163 1.77 -6.18 7.80
N GLN A 164 2.27 -7.38 7.66
CA GLN A 164 2.81 -7.87 6.39
C GLN A 164 1.91 -8.98 5.87
N VAL A 165 1.41 -8.82 4.66
CA VAL A 165 0.60 -9.81 3.95
C VAL A 165 1.40 -10.26 2.74
N GLN A 166 2.00 -11.45 2.82
CA GLN A 166 3.03 -11.90 1.86
C GLN A 166 4.18 -10.86 1.81
N GLU A 167 4.46 -10.28 0.65
CA GLU A 167 5.49 -9.26 0.45
C GLU A 167 4.94 -7.83 0.54
N VAL A 168 3.64 -7.67 0.82
CA VAL A 168 2.99 -6.36 0.94
C VAL A 168 3.02 -5.89 2.38
N LEU A 169 3.66 -4.75 2.62
CA LEU A 169 3.59 -4.02 3.88
C LEU A 169 2.30 -3.22 3.90
N VAL A 170 1.54 -3.29 4.99
CA VAL A 170 0.23 -2.63 5.10
C VAL A 170 0.10 -1.94 6.44
N VAL A 171 -0.41 -0.71 6.44
CA VAL A 171 -0.81 0.03 7.63
C VAL A 171 -2.21 0.61 7.46
N GLY A 172 -3.02 0.51 8.50
CA GLY A 172 -4.26 1.27 8.60
C GLY A 172 -4.07 2.50 9.46
N TYR A 173 -4.81 3.56 9.18
CA TYR A 173 -4.85 4.73 10.03
C TYR A 173 -6.20 5.48 9.92
N THR A 174 -6.46 6.38 10.86
CA THR A 174 -7.64 7.24 10.83
C THR A 174 -7.21 8.69 10.68
N TRP A 175 -7.97 9.43 9.86
CA TRP A 175 -7.78 10.83 9.61
C TRP A 175 -9.06 11.60 9.95
N PRO A 176 -9.01 12.67 10.74
CA PRO A 176 -10.20 13.47 11.04
C PRO A 176 -10.71 14.18 9.78
N THR A 177 -12.02 14.42 9.74
CA THR A 177 -12.65 15.20 8.69
C THR A 177 -13.12 16.56 9.22
N ASP A 178 -13.25 17.53 8.34
CA ASP A 178 -13.77 18.88 8.68
C ASP A 178 -15.21 18.84 9.25
N PHE A 179 -15.92 17.74 9.05
CA PHE A 179 -17.30 17.53 9.52
C PHE A 179 -17.40 16.84 10.89
N GLY A 180 -16.26 16.70 11.59
CA GLY A 180 -16.21 16.11 12.92
C GLY A 180 -16.24 14.57 12.97
N GLY A 181 -16.10 13.91 11.82
CA GLY A 181 -15.92 12.46 11.69
C GLY A 181 -14.47 12.05 11.50
N VAL A 182 -14.28 10.78 11.14
CA VAL A 182 -12.99 10.26 10.69
C VAL A 182 -13.18 9.47 9.40
N ILE A 183 -12.21 9.53 8.51
CA ILE A 183 -12.04 8.58 7.42
C ILE A 183 -11.02 7.52 7.81
N TYR A 184 -11.19 6.34 7.27
CA TYR A 184 -10.28 5.21 7.46
C TYR A 184 -9.41 5.09 6.22
N CYS A 185 -8.12 5.19 6.41
CA CYS A 185 -7.14 5.04 5.36
C CYS A 185 -6.37 3.74 5.55
N GLN A 186 -5.97 3.16 4.45
CA GLN A 186 -4.99 2.08 4.40
C GLN A 186 -3.90 2.47 3.41
N HIS A 187 -2.66 2.18 3.77
CA HIS A 187 -1.50 2.37 2.93
C HIS A 187 -0.82 1.02 2.75
N ALA A 188 -0.40 0.69 1.53
CA ALA A 188 0.23 -0.56 1.16
C ALA A 188 1.46 -0.29 0.29
N LEU A 189 2.57 -0.97 0.58
CA LEU A 189 3.83 -0.89 -0.15
C LEU A 189 4.33 -2.30 -0.48
N ALA A 190 4.74 -2.53 -1.72
CA ALA A 190 5.37 -3.78 -2.14
C ALA A 190 6.48 -3.54 -3.15
N PRO A 191 7.64 -4.20 -3.02
CA PRO A 191 8.62 -4.28 -4.10
C PRO A 191 8.25 -5.42 -5.04
N LEU A 192 8.42 -5.20 -6.34
CA LEU A 192 8.34 -6.27 -7.33
C LEU A 192 9.23 -5.93 -8.52
N ARG A 193 10.16 -6.83 -8.85
CA ARG A 193 11.22 -6.53 -9.82
C ARG A 193 11.98 -5.26 -9.37
N ASN A 194 12.30 -4.38 -10.26
CA ASN A 194 12.95 -3.09 -9.95
C ASN A 194 11.93 -1.95 -9.66
N VAL A 195 10.73 -2.28 -9.20
CA VAL A 195 9.65 -1.31 -8.93
C VAL A 195 9.21 -1.37 -7.48
N ALA A 196 9.13 -0.23 -6.80
CA ALA A 196 8.32 -0.08 -5.60
C ALA A 196 6.92 0.39 -6.00
N ILE A 197 5.90 -0.35 -5.56
CA ILE A 197 4.49 -0.07 -5.78
C ILE A 197 3.93 0.41 -4.45
N ASP A 198 3.33 1.58 -4.45
CA ASP A 198 2.88 2.27 -3.26
C ASP A 198 1.45 2.77 -3.47
N VAL A 199 0.53 2.40 -2.59
CA VAL A 199 -0.91 2.65 -2.77
C VAL A 199 -1.53 3.10 -1.46
N ARG A 200 -2.28 4.19 -1.51
CA ARG A 200 -3.14 4.61 -0.41
C ARG A 200 -4.61 4.60 -0.84
N ALA A 201 -5.49 4.21 0.08
CA ALA A 201 -6.93 4.27 -0.12
C ALA A 201 -7.62 4.70 1.17
N CYS A 202 -8.50 5.69 1.09
CA CYS A 202 -9.25 6.24 2.21
C CYS A 202 -10.76 6.19 1.91
N ALA A 203 -11.55 5.87 2.94
CA ALA A 203 -13.01 5.86 2.84
C ALA A 203 -13.68 6.02 4.23
N GLU A 204 -14.98 6.23 4.24
CA GLU A 204 -15.79 6.38 5.46
C GLU A 204 -15.82 5.13 6.35
N ARG A 205 -15.45 3.97 5.81
CA ARG A 205 -15.44 2.69 6.52
C ARG A 205 -14.09 2.01 6.38
N ASP A 206 -13.68 1.35 7.43
CA ASP A 206 -12.48 0.50 7.43
C ASP A 206 -12.59 -0.60 6.35
N GLY A 207 -11.45 -1.02 5.81
CA GLY A 207 -11.40 -2.05 4.76
C GLY A 207 -9.99 -2.27 4.21
N SER A 208 -9.87 -3.25 3.33
CA SER A 208 -8.60 -3.70 2.71
C SER A 208 -8.27 -3.01 1.39
N ARG A 209 -8.85 -1.84 1.09
CA ARG A 209 -8.85 -1.25 -0.26
C ARG A 209 -7.46 -1.02 -0.85
N ALA A 210 -6.49 -0.52 -0.06
CA ALA A 210 -5.14 -0.35 -0.58
C ALA A 210 -4.47 -1.70 -0.89
N LEU A 211 -4.70 -2.71 -0.04
CA LEU A 211 -4.24 -4.08 -0.31
C LEU A 211 -4.90 -4.63 -1.59
N ASP A 212 -6.20 -4.44 -1.77
CA ASP A 212 -6.91 -4.92 -2.96
C ASP A 212 -6.40 -4.23 -4.25
N LEU A 213 -6.12 -2.91 -4.18
CA LEU A 213 -5.54 -2.16 -5.29
C LEU A 213 -4.13 -2.63 -5.63
N ILE A 214 -3.25 -2.80 -4.63
CA ILE A 214 -1.86 -3.22 -4.88
C ILE A 214 -1.82 -4.65 -5.44
N LEU A 215 -2.69 -5.54 -4.97
CA LEU A 215 -2.83 -6.89 -5.53
C LEU A 215 -3.29 -6.87 -7.00
N GLY A 216 -4.01 -5.85 -7.43
CA GLY A 216 -4.36 -5.62 -8.83
C GLY A 216 -3.19 -5.12 -9.69
N LEU A 217 -2.22 -4.43 -9.09
CA LEU A 217 -1.03 -3.88 -9.74
C LEU A 217 0.10 -4.91 -9.90
N LEU A 218 0.31 -5.77 -8.90
CA LEU A 218 1.39 -6.76 -8.91
C LEU A 218 1.44 -7.61 -10.19
N PRO A 219 0.33 -8.18 -10.71
CA PRO A 219 0.36 -8.96 -11.95
C PRO A 219 0.73 -8.15 -13.19
N ARG A 220 0.52 -6.82 -13.19
CA ARG A 220 0.91 -5.94 -14.30
C ARG A 220 2.42 -5.77 -14.34
N VAL A 221 3.00 -5.44 -13.18
CA VAL A 221 4.45 -5.29 -13.02
C VAL A 221 5.19 -6.60 -13.29
N ALA A 222 4.62 -7.73 -12.87
CA ALA A 222 5.21 -9.05 -13.14
C ALA A 222 5.30 -9.39 -14.63
N ARG A 223 4.43 -8.82 -15.47
CA ARG A 223 4.38 -9.10 -16.93
C ARG A 223 5.03 -8.03 -17.79
N ALA A 224 5.50 -6.93 -17.22
CA ALA A 224 6.06 -5.78 -17.94
C ALA A 224 7.50 -6.06 -18.55
#